data_f3cfbcbf1e0412fe7bcfb48cffb0c9b5
#
_entry.id   f3cfbcbf1e0412fe7bcfb48cffb0c9b5
#
_cell.length_a   1.000
_cell.length_b   1.000
_cell.length_c   1.000
_cell.angle_alpha   90.00
_cell.angle_beta   90.00
_cell.angle_gamma   90.00
#
_symmetry.space_group_name_H-M   'P 1'
#
loop_
_entity.id
_entity.type
_entity.pdbx_description
1 polymer ?
#
loop_
_entity_poly.entity_id
_entity_poly.type
_entity_poly.pdbx_seq_one_letter_code
_entity_poly.pdbx_strand_id
1 'polypeptide(L)'
;MEELKILQKQRIPIRQIEPNNGQIEGIPKNPRFIRDNKYRKLLQSIKDNPEMLTLRELIVVPQGDSFVVIGGNMRLRAMKELGHTEAICTVVPEGFTKEQIKAFILKDNSSFGEWDIDDLLNEWEEELIEAAAIDIPDIDDPKDSEDEEAEDDNFDVSANTPKKATSRDGDIYRLGEHRLICGDSTKDMYIEALMDGEQADLLVTDPPYNVNYEAKNHEKITNDNMADAAFVAFLTDTFRNANNAMKPGASFYIWHADNQGFNFRTAAQQTGWQTRQCLIWNKNSFTLGRQDYQWKHEPCLYGWKDGAAHYFTNRRNLATVIENEQDLEKLSKAEMKAILEKIFIQQEIPTSVIDCDKPARNPDHPTMKPVPLIGKLIHNSSRRKDIVLDIFGGSGTTLIAAEQLHRKCRMVEFEPIYVDVIIKRWEELTGMKAVLVGNIHDGKEETKEG
;
A
#
# COMPACT_ATOMS: atom_id res chain seq x y z
N MET A 1 -21.82 6.94 39.13
CA MET A 1 -22.12 7.34 37.73
C MET A 1 -23.00 8.57 37.85
N GLU A 2 -22.58 9.72 37.35
CA GLU A 2 -23.45 10.90 37.29
C GLU A 2 -24.59 10.61 36.29
N GLU A 3 -25.81 11.00 36.67
CA GLU A 3 -27.01 10.85 35.83
C GLU A 3 -26.84 11.63 34.52
N LEU A 4 -27.10 10.98 33.39
CA LEU A 4 -27.07 11.61 32.06
C LEU A 4 -28.12 12.73 32.01
N LYS A 5 -27.67 13.98 31.91
CA LYS A 5 -28.56 15.13 31.68
C LYS A 5 -29.15 15.05 30.28
N ILE A 6 -30.46 14.84 30.17
CA ILE A 6 -31.13 14.87 28.85
C ILE A 6 -31.27 16.33 28.40
N LEU A 7 -30.66 16.65 27.26
CA LEU A 7 -30.75 17.98 26.64
C LEU A 7 -32.08 18.13 25.90
N GLN A 8 -32.70 19.30 25.97
CA GLN A 8 -33.98 19.55 25.30
C GLN A 8 -33.77 19.87 23.83
N LYS A 9 -34.57 19.21 22.96
CA LYS A 9 -34.69 19.52 21.56
C LYS A 9 -35.80 20.54 21.32
N GLN A 10 -35.51 21.56 20.51
CA GLN A 10 -36.47 22.61 20.17
C GLN A 10 -36.43 22.90 18.67
N ARG A 11 -37.59 23.32 18.13
CA ARG A 11 -37.63 23.93 16.78
C ARG A 11 -37.38 25.43 16.91
N ILE A 12 -36.36 25.92 16.28
CA ILE A 12 -35.95 27.34 16.34
C ILE A 12 -35.98 27.93 14.94
N PRO A 13 -36.60 29.11 14.73
CA PRO A 13 -36.54 29.82 13.46
C PRO A 13 -35.08 30.12 13.07
N ILE A 14 -34.66 29.75 11.85
CA ILE A 14 -33.28 29.92 11.37
C ILE A 14 -32.79 31.36 11.46
N ARG A 15 -33.69 32.36 11.34
CA ARG A 15 -33.40 33.78 11.52
C ARG A 15 -32.87 34.14 12.90
N GLN A 16 -33.16 33.32 13.93
CA GLN A 16 -32.70 33.50 15.31
C GLN A 16 -31.40 32.77 15.59
N ILE A 17 -30.86 31.99 14.61
CA ILE A 17 -29.68 31.17 14.79
C ILE A 17 -28.50 31.81 14.03
N GLU A 18 -27.44 32.12 14.75
CA GLU A 18 -26.21 32.70 14.24
C GLU A 18 -25.07 31.67 14.24
N PRO A 19 -24.18 31.72 13.22
CA PRO A 19 -22.97 30.92 13.24
C PRO A 19 -22.03 31.40 14.36
N ASN A 20 -21.22 30.50 14.92
CA ASN A 20 -20.21 30.87 15.91
C ASN A 20 -19.00 31.56 15.21
N ASN A 21 -18.99 32.87 15.28
CA ASN A 21 -17.92 33.76 14.81
C ASN A 21 -17.03 34.29 15.97
N GLY A 22 -17.18 33.74 17.18
CA GLY A 22 -16.47 34.19 18.39
C GLY A 22 -17.24 35.24 19.20
N GLN A 23 -18.53 35.43 18.98
CA GLN A 23 -19.36 36.45 19.67
C GLN A 23 -19.72 36.06 21.11
N ILE A 24 -19.54 34.81 21.51
CA ILE A 24 -19.75 34.40 22.92
C ILE A 24 -18.45 34.68 23.70
N GLU A 25 -18.56 35.50 24.73
CA GLU A 25 -17.41 35.88 25.56
C GLU A 25 -16.64 34.65 26.13
N GLY A 26 -15.37 34.55 25.79
CA GLY A 26 -14.50 33.46 26.21
C GLY A 26 -14.66 32.16 25.43
N ILE A 27 -15.49 32.09 24.37
CA ILE A 27 -15.62 30.97 23.47
C ILE A 27 -15.04 31.37 22.10
N PRO A 28 -14.00 30.70 21.57
CA PRO A 28 -13.45 31.01 20.28
C PRO A 28 -14.42 30.66 19.14
N LYS A 29 -14.21 31.23 17.96
CA LYS A 29 -14.95 30.83 16.76
C LYS A 29 -14.74 29.35 16.45
N ASN A 30 -15.68 28.74 15.76
CA ASN A 30 -15.53 27.33 15.33
C ASN A 30 -14.29 27.20 14.45
N PRO A 31 -13.31 26.33 14.80
CA PRO A 31 -12.07 26.15 14.05
C PRO A 31 -12.25 25.38 12.74
N ARG A 32 -13.37 24.67 12.55
CA ARG A 32 -13.62 23.82 11.39
C ARG A 32 -14.11 24.62 10.20
N PHE A 33 -13.50 24.39 9.04
CA PHE A 33 -13.95 24.92 7.75
C PHE A 33 -14.25 23.77 6.79
N ILE A 34 -14.99 24.06 5.72
CA ILE A 34 -15.32 23.08 4.68
C ILE A 34 -14.90 23.65 3.32
N ARG A 35 -14.25 22.85 2.48
CA ARG A 35 -13.90 23.22 1.10
C ARG A 35 -15.13 23.14 0.21
N ASP A 36 -15.14 23.89 -0.89
CA ASP A 36 -16.30 24.05 -1.77
C ASP A 36 -16.86 22.72 -2.29
N ASN A 37 -16.02 21.78 -2.68
CA ASN A 37 -16.46 20.46 -3.16
C ASN A 37 -17.22 19.68 -2.06
N LYS A 38 -16.68 19.59 -0.84
CA LYS A 38 -17.35 18.93 0.29
C LYS A 38 -18.60 19.68 0.72
N TYR A 39 -18.62 21.00 0.57
CA TYR A 39 -19.80 21.78 0.86
C TYR A 39 -20.93 21.50 -0.13
N ARG A 40 -20.62 21.34 -1.43
CA ARG A 40 -21.61 20.95 -2.45
C ARG A 40 -22.19 19.55 -2.16
N LYS A 41 -21.37 18.60 -1.77
CA LYS A 41 -21.81 17.24 -1.34
C LYS A 41 -22.72 17.32 -0.11
N LEU A 42 -22.41 18.17 0.88
CA LEU A 42 -23.29 18.42 2.02
C LEU A 42 -24.64 18.99 1.61
N LEU A 43 -24.68 19.98 0.69
CA LEU A 43 -25.93 20.52 0.16
C LEU A 43 -26.76 19.46 -0.54
N GLN A 44 -26.13 18.63 -1.36
CA GLN A 44 -26.80 17.53 -2.07
C GLN A 44 -27.33 16.48 -1.09
N SER A 45 -26.52 16.04 -0.14
CA SER A 45 -26.92 15.08 0.91
C SER A 45 -28.14 15.55 1.71
N ILE A 46 -28.24 16.84 2.05
CA ILE A 46 -29.41 17.41 2.73
C ILE A 46 -30.65 17.43 1.82
N LYS A 47 -30.47 17.65 0.51
CA LYS A 47 -31.58 17.57 -0.46
C LYS A 47 -32.13 16.17 -0.61
N ASP A 48 -31.21 15.20 -0.72
CA ASP A 48 -31.55 13.79 -0.96
C ASP A 48 -32.14 13.12 0.29
N ASN A 49 -31.65 13.49 1.47
CA ASN A 49 -32.05 12.91 2.75
C ASN A 49 -32.31 14.00 3.82
N PRO A 50 -33.40 14.77 3.70
CA PRO A 50 -33.67 15.88 4.61
C PRO A 50 -33.92 15.41 6.07
N GLU A 51 -34.28 14.15 6.29
CA GLU A 51 -34.46 13.54 7.59
C GLU A 51 -33.15 13.52 8.42
N MET A 52 -31.99 13.55 7.77
CA MET A 52 -30.69 13.66 8.43
C MET A 52 -30.57 14.91 9.30
N LEU A 53 -31.30 15.99 8.99
CA LEU A 53 -31.35 17.18 9.83
C LEU A 53 -32.07 16.96 11.17
N THR A 54 -32.88 15.92 11.27
CA THR A 54 -33.55 15.52 12.52
C THR A 54 -32.73 14.52 13.34
N LEU A 55 -31.87 13.74 12.65
CA LEU A 55 -30.95 12.77 13.29
C LEU A 55 -29.66 13.47 13.78
N ARG A 56 -29.23 14.51 13.09
CA ARG A 56 -28.03 15.30 13.41
C ARG A 56 -28.40 16.78 13.53
N GLU A 57 -29.12 17.12 14.58
CA GLU A 57 -29.56 18.48 14.92
C GLU A 57 -28.40 19.47 15.13
N LEU A 58 -28.72 20.77 15.10
CA LEU A 58 -27.78 21.81 15.51
C LEU A 58 -27.66 21.83 17.04
N ILE A 59 -26.46 22.09 17.55
CA ILE A 59 -26.21 22.33 18.98
C ILE A 59 -26.04 23.83 19.16
N VAL A 60 -26.87 24.43 20.00
CA VAL A 60 -26.92 25.88 20.15
C VAL A 60 -26.84 26.34 21.62
N VAL A 61 -26.23 27.50 21.83
CA VAL A 61 -26.18 28.19 23.13
C VAL A 61 -27.06 29.43 23.06
N PRO A 62 -27.96 29.68 24.03
CA PRO A 62 -28.72 30.91 24.09
C PRO A 62 -27.80 32.14 24.26
N GLN A 63 -28.10 33.21 23.54
CA GLN A 63 -27.37 34.49 23.60
C GLN A 63 -28.37 35.66 23.48
N GLY A 64 -28.91 36.09 24.60
CA GLY A 64 -30.01 37.08 24.60
C GLY A 64 -31.25 36.53 23.87
N ASP A 65 -31.74 37.27 22.85
CA ASP A 65 -32.90 36.86 22.04
C ASP A 65 -32.54 35.96 20.82
N SER A 66 -31.28 35.58 20.71
CA SER A 66 -30.73 34.71 19.64
C SER A 66 -30.05 33.44 20.18
N PHE A 67 -29.65 32.56 19.26
CA PHE A 67 -28.95 31.35 19.54
C PHE A 67 -27.67 31.30 18.71
N VAL A 68 -26.57 30.87 19.30
CA VAL A 68 -25.28 30.69 18.61
C VAL A 68 -24.99 29.21 18.46
N VAL A 69 -24.75 28.76 17.22
CA VAL A 69 -24.41 27.37 16.90
C VAL A 69 -22.99 27.05 17.37
N ILE A 70 -22.86 26.06 18.23
CA ILE A 70 -21.56 25.49 18.64
C ILE A 70 -21.26 24.15 17.98
N GLY A 71 -22.28 23.41 17.49
CA GLY A 71 -22.16 22.18 16.69
C GLY A 71 -23.08 22.25 15.45
N GLY A 72 -22.54 21.98 14.26
CA GLY A 72 -23.29 22.00 12.99
C GLY A 72 -23.29 23.33 12.22
N ASN A 73 -22.28 24.18 12.35
CA ASN A 73 -22.17 25.46 11.61
C ASN A 73 -22.34 25.32 10.09
N MET A 74 -21.77 24.27 9.48
CA MET A 74 -21.88 24.03 8.03
C MET A 74 -23.29 23.59 7.63
N ARG A 75 -23.96 22.81 8.49
CA ARG A 75 -25.38 22.45 8.30
C ARG A 75 -26.29 23.68 8.39
N LEU A 76 -26.06 24.57 9.34
CA LEU A 76 -26.79 25.85 9.40
C LEU A 76 -26.62 26.68 8.13
N ARG A 77 -25.38 26.78 7.60
CA ARG A 77 -25.09 27.46 6.34
C ARG A 77 -25.85 26.81 5.18
N ALA A 78 -25.83 25.50 5.07
CA ALA A 78 -26.54 24.75 4.05
C ALA A 78 -28.05 24.91 4.15
N MET A 79 -28.62 24.84 5.36
CA MET A 79 -30.06 25.08 5.59
C MET A 79 -30.50 26.49 5.16
N LYS A 80 -29.69 27.51 5.46
CA LYS A 80 -29.96 28.89 5.01
C LYS A 80 -29.96 28.99 3.49
N GLU A 81 -28.99 28.38 2.82
CA GLU A 81 -28.87 28.38 1.36
C GLU A 81 -30.02 27.59 0.68
N LEU A 82 -30.48 26.50 1.31
CA LEU A 82 -31.59 25.69 0.82
C LEU A 82 -32.97 26.28 1.16
N GLY A 83 -33.02 27.42 1.86
CA GLY A 83 -34.27 28.14 2.15
C GLY A 83 -35.08 27.52 3.30
N HIS A 84 -34.50 26.72 4.17
CA HIS A 84 -35.18 26.24 5.37
C HIS A 84 -35.55 27.44 6.28
N THR A 85 -36.72 27.39 6.89
CA THR A 85 -37.22 28.45 7.80
C THR A 85 -37.00 28.15 9.27
N GLU A 86 -36.87 26.86 9.62
CA GLU A 86 -36.69 26.36 11.00
C GLU A 86 -35.64 25.29 11.02
N ALA A 87 -35.00 25.12 12.19
CA ALA A 87 -34.06 24.02 12.48
C ALA A 87 -34.42 23.33 13.79
N ILE A 88 -34.17 22.01 13.83
CA ILE A 88 -34.20 21.28 15.10
C ILE A 88 -32.84 21.50 15.77
N CYS A 89 -32.89 21.98 17.02
CA CYS A 89 -31.72 22.32 17.78
C CYS A 89 -31.74 21.65 19.15
N THR A 90 -30.60 21.14 19.58
CA THR A 90 -30.36 20.82 20.99
C THR A 90 -29.84 22.07 21.68
N VAL A 91 -30.58 22.57 22.65
CA VAL A 91 -30.22 23.79 23.41
C VAL A 91 -29.36 23.42 24.59
N VAL A 92 -28.18 24.03 24.68
CA VAL A 92 -27.29 23.88 25.85
C VAL A 92 -27.91 24.66 27.02
N PRO A 93 -28.20 23.99 28.17
CA PRO A 93 -28.85 24.67 29.32
C PRO A 93 -27.93 25.72 29.96
N GLU A 94 -28.57 26.68 30.66
CA GLU A 94 -27.84 27.58 31.54
C GLU A 94 -27.11 26.78 32.63
N GLY A 95 -25.84 27.16 32.90
CA GLY A 95 -25.00 26.49 33.92
C GLY A 95 -23.90 25.61 33.36
N PHE A 96 -23.79 25.46 32.05
CA PHE A 96 -22.57 24.89 31.43
C PHE A 96 -21.45 25.91 31.48
N THR A 97 -20.26 25.46 31.94
CA THR A 97 -19.07 26.34 31.95
C THR A 97 -18.52 26.61 30.57
N LYS A 98 -17.77 27.69 30.42
CA LYS A 98 -17.08 28.02 29.15
C LYS A 98 -16.14 26.89 28.72
N GLU A 99 -15.47 26.22 29.68
CA GLU A 99 -14.60 25.09 29.44
C GLU A 99 -15.38 23.86 28.90
N GLN A 100 -16.58 23.59 29.43
CA GLN A 100 -17.44 22.52 28.94
C GLN A 100 -17.92 22.81 27.52
N ILE A 101 -18.32 24.05 27.22
CA ILE A 101 -18.73 24.46 25.85
C ILE A 101 -17.58 24.35 24.86
N LYS A 102 -16.35 24.78 25.22
CA LYS A 102 -15.16 24.59 24.40
C LYS A 102 -14.88 23.11 24.12
N ALA A 103 -14.98 22.28 25.17
CA ALA A 103 -14.78 20.85 25.03
C ALA A 103 -15.83 20.22 24.09
N PHE A 104 -17.09 20.67 24.13
CA PHE A 104 -18.13 20.21 23.20
C PHE A 104 -17.83 20.59 21.75
N ILE A 105 -17.41 21.83 21.50
CA ILE A 105 -17.01 22.28 20.15
C ILE A 105 -15.90 21.40 19.58
N LEU A 106 -14.87 21.08 20.38
CA LEU A 106 -13.76 20.25 19.94
C LEU A 106 -14.19 18.79 19.74
N LYS A 107 -14.94 18.22 20.69
CA LYS A 107 -15.39 16.82 20.62
C LYS A 107 -16.40 16.57 19.50
N ASP A 108 -17.33 17.52 19.22
CA ASP A 108 -18.25 17.42 18.09
C ASP A 108 -17.53 17.50 16.73
N ASN A 109 -16.35 18.13 16.70
CA ASN A 109 -15.53 18.23 15.51
C ASN A 109 -14.46 17.13 15.41
N SER A 110 -14.27 16.32 16.45
CA SER A 110 -13.32 15.21 16.49
C SER A 110 -13.96 13.94 15.96
N SER A 111 -13.30 13.28 15.03
CA SER A 111 -13.65 11.91 14.62
C SER A 111 -12.94 10.95 15.57
N PHE A 112 -13.67 10.16 16.34
CA PHE A 112 -13.12 9.17 17.28
C PHE A 112 -13.03 7.76 16.67
N GLY A 113 -13.47 7.60 15.43
CA GLY A 113 -13.39 6.37 14.66
C GLY A 113 -12.63 6.60 13.38
N GLU A 114 -11.97 5.56 12.92
CA GLU A 114 -11.42 5.45 11.57
C GLU A 114 -12.37 4.58 10.74
N TRP A 115 -12.41 4.83 9.43
CA TRP A 115 -13.14 3.98 8.51
C TRP A 115 -12.28 2.74 8.22
N ASP A 116 -12.86 1.55 8.38
CA ASP A 116 -12.34 0.38 7.70
C ASP A 116 -12.66 0.57 6.22
N ILE A 117 -11.65 0.97 5.46
CA ILE A 117 -11.82 1.29 4.04
C ILE A 117 -12.13 0.03 3.24
N ASP A 118 -11.62 -1.13 3.67
CA ASP A 118 -11.88 -2.39 2.98
C ASP A 118 -13.33 -2.83 3.17
N ASP A 119 -13.86 -2.80 4.39
CA ASP A 119 -15.27 -3.09 4.64
C ASP A 119 -16.16 -2.08 3.93
N LEU A 120 -15.78 -0.79 3.95
CA LEU A 120 -16.53 0.26 3.28
C LEU A 120 -16.62 0.03 1.77
N LEU A 121 -15.51 -0.33 1.14
CA LEU A 121 -15.45 -0.54 -0.30
C LEU A 121 -16.00 -1.90 -0.76
N ASN A 122 -16.04 -2.90 0.12
CA ASN A 122 -16.53 -4.23 -0.21
C ASN A 122 -18.00 -4.45 0.10
N GLU A 123 -18.57 -3.70 1.07
CA GLU A 123 -19.93 -3.92 1.56
C GLU A 123 -20.89 -2.75 1.27
N TRP A 124 -20.37 -1.61 0.78
CA TRP A 124 -21.17 -0.41 0.53
C TRP A 124 -21.08 0.01 -0.93
N GLU A 125 -22.17 0.47 -1.51
CA GLU A 125 -22.20 0.98 -2.87
C GLU A 125 -21.36 2.26 -3.01
N GLU A 126 -20.58 2.37 -4.07
CA GLU A 126 -19.65 3.49 -4.32
C GLU A 126 -20.35 4.84 -4.32
N GLU A 127 -21.57 4.89 -4.90
CA GLU A 127 -22.40 6.10 -4.96
C GLU A 127 -22.81 6.58 -3.55
N LEU A 128 -23.04 5.65 -2.60
CA LEU A 128 -23.37 6.01 -1.22
C LEU A 128 -22.15 6.53 -0.46
N ILE A 129 -20.98 5.94 -0.70
CA ILE A 129 -19.70 6.39 -0.11
C ILE A 129 -19.39 7.79 -0.60
N GLU A 130 -19.53 8.03 -1.91
CA GLU A 130 -19.30 9.31 -2.53
C GLU A 130 -20.30 10.39 -2.02
N ALA A 131 -21.59 10.05 -1.95
CA ALA A 131 -22.63 10.93 -1.44
C ALA A 131 -22.41 11.29 0.05
N ALA A 132 -21.87 10.35 0.84
CA ALA A 132 -21.52 10.58 2.24
C ALA A 132 -20.29 11.50 2.41
N ALA A 133 -19.58 11.85 1.32
CA ALA A 133 -18.35 12.64 1.32
C ALA A 133 -17.26 12.06 2.24
N ILE A 134 -17.24 10.73 2.36
CA ILE A 134 -16.17 10.04 3.06
C ILE A 134 -14.90 10.22 2.24
N ASP A 135 -13.83 10.72 2.89
CA ASP A 135 -12.52 10.76 2.25
C ASP A 135 -11.96 9.34 2.21
N ILE A 136 -12.20 8.69 1.11
CA ILE A 136 -11.31 7.61 0.70
C ILE A 136 -10.03 8.33 0.27
N PRO A 137 -8.84 7.92 0.77
CA PRO A 137 -7.59 8.49 0.30
C PRO A 137 -7.61 8.54 -1.22
N ASP A 138 -7.29 9.72 -1.79
CA ASP A 138 -7.36 9.93 -3.24
C ASP A 138 -6.59 8.83 -3.95
N ILE A 139 -7.33 7.92 -4.54
CA ILE A 139 -6.85 6.81 -5.34
C ILE A 139 -6.53 7.33 -6.75
N ASP A 140 -7.01 8.53 -7.09
CA ASP A 140 -6.80 9.20 -8.37
C ASP A 140 -5.89 10.44 -8.23
N ASP A 141 -4.57 10.26 -8.31
CA ASP A 141 -3.75 11.29 -8.93
C ASP A 141 -3.88 11.08 -10.46
N PRO A 142 -4.45 12.06 -11.23
CA PRO A 142 -4.56 11.93 -12.69
C PRO A 142 -3.22 11.71 -13.41
N LYS A 143 -2.09 11.88 -12.70
CA LYS A 143 -0.74 11.60 -13.19
C LYS A 143 -0.31 10.14 -13.01
N ASP A 144 -0.97 9.37 -12.13
CA ASP A 144 -0.76 7.92 -12.00
C ASP A 144 -1.61 7.12 -13.02
N SER A 145 -2.55 7.79 -13.74
CA SER A 145 -3.41 7.17 -14.76
C SER A 145 -2.77 7.08 -16.16
N GLU A 146 -1.56 7.56 -16.36
CA GLU A 146 -0.78 7.19 -17.53
C GLU A 146 -0.39 5.72 -17.34
N ASP A 147 -0.83 4.86 -18.26
CA ASP A 147 -0.59 3.41 -18.29
C ASP A 147 0.92 3.13 -18.51
N GLU A 148 1.74 3.47 -17.50
CA GLU A 148 3.16 3.12 -17.49
C GLU A 148 3.25 1.65 -17.08
N GLU A 149 3.52 0.78 -18.05
CA GLU A 149 3.86 -0.62 -17.81
C GLU A 149 5.38 -0.74 -17.75
N ALA A 150 5.87 -1.53 -16.79
CA ALA A 150 7.28 -1.89 -16.76
C ALA A 150 7.56 -2.96 -17.82
N GLU A 151 8.61 -2.79 -18.59
CA GLU A 151 9.02 -3.68 -19.67
C GLU A 151 10.28 -4.48 -19.30
N ASP A 152 10.47 -5.64 -19.94
CA ASP A 152 11.69 -6.44 -19.78
C ASP A 152 12.90 -5.67 -20.32
N ASP A 153 13.94 -5.55 -19.51
CA ASP A 153 15.17 -4.86 -19.87
C ASP A 153 16.13 -5.72 -20.73
N ASN A 154 15.78 -6.96 -20.99
CA ASN A 154 16.59 -7.93 -21.75
C ASN A 154 18.02 -8.13 -21.21
N PHE A 155 18.28 -7.83 -19.95
CA PHE A 155 19.59 -7.98 -19.33
C PHE A 155 19.93 -9.46 -19.10
N ASP A 156 21.08 -9.91 -19.61
CA ASP A 156 21.57 -11.27 -19.41
C ASP A 156 22.42 -11.35 -18.12
N VAL A 157 21.79 -11.84 -17.05
CA VAL A 157 22.43 -11.98 -15.74
C VAL A 157 23.64 -12.90 -15.81
N SER A 158 23.54 -14.05 -16.51
CA SER A 158 24.63 -15.03 -16.62
C SER A 158 25.88 -14.48 -17.29
N ALA A 159 25.66 -13.77 -18.40
CA ALA A 159 26.74 -13.12 -19.15
C ALA A 159 27.41 -11.97 -18.39
N ASN A 160 26.69 -11.36 -17.46
CA ASN A 160 27.10 -10.17 -16.71
C ASN A 160 27.53 -10.44 -15.28
N THR A 161 27.43 -11.70 -14.78
CA THR A 161 27.91 -12.07 -13.46
C THR A 161 29.45 -12.06 -13.42
N PRO A 162 30.06 -11.24 -12.56
CA PRO A 162 31.52 -11.14 -12.50
C PRO A 162 32.12 -12.40 -11.84
N LYS A 163 33.34 -12.74 -12.20
CA LYS A 163 34.08 -13.88 -11.58
C LYS A 163 34.49 -13.61 -10.13
N LYS A 164 34.58 -12.33 -9.74
CA LYS A 164 34.97 -11.88 -8.42
C LYS A 164 34.19 -10.62 -8.08
N ALA A 165 33.60 -10.60 -6.91
CA ALA A 165 32.88 -9.43 -6.43
C ALA A 165 33.82 -8.24 -6.17
N THR A 166 33.34 -7.06 -6.47
CA THR A 166 33.94 -5.77 -6.10
C THR A 166 33.32 -5.26 -4.80
N SER A 167 32.02 -5.46 -4.65
CA SER A 167 31.26 -5.10 -3.46
C SER A 167 31.62 -5.98 -2.26
N ARG A 168 31.42 -5.45 -1.05
CA ARG A 168 31.71 -6.12 0.22
C ARG A 168 30.50 -6.03 1.13
N ASP A 169 30.42 -6.95 2.08
CA ASP A 169 29.44 -6.88 3.17
C ASP A 169 29.46 -5.51 3.84
N GLY A 170 28.30 -4.92 4.01
CA GLY A 170 28.08 -3.59 4.57
C GLY A 170 28.17 -2.44 3.60
N ASP A 171 28.60 -2.63 2.35
CA ASP A 171 28.66 -1.55 1.35
C ASP A 171 27.27 -1.04 1.01
N ILE A 172 27.09 0.29 1.05
CA ILE A 172 25.85 0.99 0.68
C ILE A 172 26.11 1.77 -0.61
N TYR A 173 25.28 1.52 -1.61
CA TYR A 173 25.31 2.22 -2.89
C TYR A 173 24.08 3.09 -3.08
N ARG A 174 24.26 4.24 -3.70
CA ARG A 174 23.20 5.08 -4.24
C ARG A 174 23.16 4.94 -5.76
N LEU A 175 21.98 4.59 -6.28
CA LEU A 175 21.69 4.41 -7.70
C LEU A 175 20.56 5.39 -8.05
N GLY A 176 20.90 6.62 -8.46
CA GLY A 176 19.92 7.70 -8.63
C GLY A 176 19.18 7.98 -7.31
N GLU A 177 17.86 7.74 -7.29
CA GLU A 177 16.99 7.84 -6.11
C GLU A 177 16.92 6.53 -5.30
N HIS A 178 17.50 5.43 -5.79
CA HIS A 178 17.50 4.15 -5.10
C HIS A 178 18.68 4.00 -4.16
N ARG A 179 18.55 3.05 -3.21
CA ARG A 179 19.66 2.61 -2.33
C ARG A 179 19.74 1.08 -2.34
N LEU A 180 20.95 0.58 -2.37
CA LEU A 180 21.27 -0.84 -2.35
C LEU A 180 22.31 -1.08 -1.26
N ILE A 181 22.11 -2.09 -0.42
CA ILE A 181 23.08 -2.52 0.58
C ILE A 181 23.47 -3.97 0.36
N CYS A 182 24.74 -4.27 0.46
CA CYS A 182 25.26 -5.62 0.54
C CYS A 182 25.14 -6.09 1.99
N GLY A 183 24.23 -7.03 2.31
CA GLY A 183 24.03 -7.41 3.70
C GLY A 183 22.95 -8.44 3.97
N ASP A 184 22.82 -8.75 5.26
CA ASP A 184 21.96 -9.80 5.79
C ASP A 184 20.65 -9.19 6.31
N SER A 185 19.54 -9.43 5.62
CA SER A 185 18.21 -8.93 5.98
C SER A 185 17.64 -9.49 7.29
N THR A 186 18.25 -10.54 7.87
CA THR A 186 17.89 -11.01 9.22
C THR A 186 18.38 -10.07 10.32
N LYS A 187 19.28 -9.15 10.02
CA LYS A 187 19.87 -8.19 10.96
C LYS A 187 19.31 -6.80 10.71
N ASP A 188 18.71 -6.21 11.72
CA ASP A 188 18.07 -4.90 11.70
C ASP A 188 19.01 -3.77 11.22
N MET A 189 20.27 -3.83 11.64
CA MET A 189 21.26 -2.80 11.31
C MET A 189 21.44 -2.53 9.80
N TYR A 190 21.26 -3.56 8.95
CA TYR A 190 21.36 -3.39 7.50
C TYR A 190 20.12 -2.69 6.95
N ILE A 191 18.93 -3.04 7.45
CA ILE A 191 17.68 -2.39 7.07
C ILE A 191 17.65 -0.94 7.56
N GLU A 192 18.08 -0.66 8.79
CA GLU A 192 18.18 0.70 9.32
C GLU A 192 19.12 1.58 8.49
N ALA A 193 20.30 1.05 8.15
CA ALA A 193 21.27 1.77 7.33
C ALA A 193 20.78 2.00 5.90
N LEU A 194 20.06 1.01 5.32
CA LEU A 194 19.46 1.11 3.99
C LEU A 194 18.38 2.19 3.95
N MET A 195 17.48 2.19 4.94
CA MET A 195 16.32 3.08 4.99
C MET A 195 16.67 4.53 5.35
N ASP A 196 17.77 4.76 6.06
CA ASP A 196 18.27 6.10 6.41
C ASP A 196 17.21 7.03 7.03
N GLY A 197 16.38 6.46 7.91
CA GLY A 197 15.28 7.17 8.58
C GLY A 197 13.97 7.27 7.76
N GLU A 198 13.94 6.79 6.53
CA GLU A 198 12.73 6.70 5.71
C GLU A 198 11.92 5.43 6.05
N GLN A 199 10.66 5.37 5.62
CA GLN A 199 9.81 4.19 5.73
C GLN A 199 9.25 3.80 4.37
N ALA A 200 9.12 2.49 4.13
CA ALA A 200 8.61 1.93 2.89
C ALA A 200 7.08 2.02 2.81
N ASP A 201 6.58 2.30 1.61
CA ASP A 201 5.16 2.31 1.25
C ASP A 201 4.71 0.93 0.76
N LEU A 202 5.64 0.12 0.27
CA LEU A 202 5.39 -1.19 -0.31
C LEU A 202 6.59 -2.12 -0.06
N LEU A 203 6.32 -3.39 0.25
CA LEU A 203 7.29 -4.49 0.22
C LEU A 203 6.99 -5.42 -0.96
N VAL A 204 7.97 -5.64 -1.82
CA VAL A 204 7.93 -6.70 -2.86
C VAL A 204 9.19 -7.52 -2.72
N THR A 205 9.06 -8.82 -2.41
CA THR A 205 10.24 -9.62 -2.08
C THR A 205 10.09 -11.09 -2.45
N ASP A 206 11.22 -11.74 -2.74
CA ASP A 206 11.34 -13.12 -3.22
C ASP A 206 12.39 -13.88 -2.40
N PRO A 207 12.06 -14.29 -1.15
CA PRO A 207 13.00 -15.01 -0.28
C PRO A 207 13.41 -16.36 -0.85
N PRO A 208 14.54 -16.98 -0.38
CA PRO A 208 14.84 -18.37 -0.65
C PRO A 208 13.66 -19.28 -0.29
N TYR A 209 13.37 -20.29 -1.14
CA TYR A 209 12.16 -21.12 -0.96
C TYR A 209 12.36 -22.37 -0.10
N ASN A 210 13.58 -22.64 0.34
CA ASN A 210 13.93 -23.84 1.11
C ASN A 210 13.59 -25.17 0.40
N VAL A 211 13.81 -25.22 -0.91
CA VAL A 211 13.52 -26.38 -1.76
C VAL A 211 14.76 -27.14 -2.20
N ASN A 212 15.93 -26.78 -1.62
CA ASN A 212 17.25 -27.34 -1.98
C ASN A 212 17.50 -27.28 -3.48
N TYR A 213 17.24 -26.11 -4.07
CA TYR A 213 17.42 -25.91 -5.51
C TYR A 213 18.91 -25.99 -5.89
N GLU A 214 19.22 -26.79 -6.88
CA GLU A 214 20.55 -26.92 -7.45
C GLU A 214 20.48 -26.63 -8.97
N ALA A 215 21.12 -25.55 -9.40
CA ALA A 215 21.20 -25.20 -10.80
C ALA A 215 22.05 -26.22 -11.58
N LYS A 216 21.91 -26.25 -12.92
CA LYS A 216 22.69 -27.16 -13.79
C LYS A 216 24.21 -26.99 -13.67
N ASN A 217 24.68 -25.80 -13.28
CA ASN A 217 26.07 -25.48 -13.00
C ASN A 217 26.54 -25.80 -11.58
N HIS A 218 25.69 -26.48 -10.76
CA HIS A 218 25.92 -26.82 -9.35
C HIS A 218 25.97 -25.62 -8.40
N GLU A 219 25.56 -24.43 -8.82
CA GLU A 219 25.37 -23.30 -7.92
C GLU A 219 24.14 -23.55 -7.04
N LYS A 220 24.33 -23.38 -5.71
CA LYS A 220 23.29 -23.53 -4.69
C LYS A 220 22.87 -22.17 -4.21
N ILE A 221 21.58 -22.01 -3.99
CA ILE A 221 21.05 -20.80 -3.36
C ILE A 221 21.39 -20.86 -1.86
N THR A 222 21.98 -19.79 -1.36
CA THR A 222 22.29 -19.65 0.08
C THR A 222 20.98 -19.69 0.89
N ASN A 223 20.98 -20.41 2.01
CA ASN A 223 19.81 -20.58 2.89
C ASN A 223 18.61 -21.35 2.29
N ASP A 224 18.80 -22.13 1.22
CA ASP A 224 17.73 -22.91 0.56
C ASP A 224 17.62 -24.38 1.03
N ASN A 225 18.27 -24.75 2.14
CA ASN A 225 18.24 -26.10 2.71
C ASN A 225 18.34 -26.07 4.24
N MET A 226 17.27 -25.57 4.87
CA MET A 226 17.15 -25.47 6.34
C MET A 226 16.10 -26.46 6.86
N ALA A 227 16.23 -26.86 8.14
CA ALA A 227 15.12 -27.51 8.84
C ALA A 227 13.96 -26.50 8.99
N ASP A 228 12.69 -26.98 8.92
CA ASP A 228 11.49 -26.13 8.90
C ASP A 228 11.47 -25.09 10.02
N ALA A 229 11.80 -25.49 11.26
CA ALA A 229 11.81 -24.56 12.40
C ALA A 229 12.85 -23.44 12.25
N ALA A 230 14.04 -23.75 11.71
CA ALA A 230 15.08 -22.77 11.43
C ALA A 230 14.69 -21.86 10.27
N PHE A 231 14.03 -22.40 9.26
CA PHE A 231 13.52 -21.65 8.13
C PHE A 231 12.41 -20.67 8.54
N VAL A 232 11.45 -21.11 9.36
CA VAL A 232 10.42 -20.20 9.91
C VAL A 232 11.06 -19.09 10.75
N ALA A 233 12.08 -19.38 11.56
CA ALA A 233 12.80 -18.37 12.33
C ALA A 233 13.50 -17.35 11.40
N PHE A 234 14.21 -17.84 10.38
CA PHE A 234 14.85 -17.00 9.37
C PHE A 234 13.86 -16.05 8.68
N LEU A 235 12.72 -16.57 8.19
CA LEU A 235 11.68 -15.77 7.58
C LEU A 235 11.07 -14.77 8.58
N THR A 236 10.83 -15.19 9.82
CA THR A 236 10.25 -14.33 10.85
C THR A 236 11.17 -13.15 11.18
N ASP A 237 12.47 -13.37 11.25
CA ASP A 237 13.44 -12.30 11.53
C ASP A 237 13.52 -11.30 10.39
N THR A 238 13.57 -11.77 9.12
CA THR A 238 13.58 -10.89 7.96
C THR A 238 12.27 -10.10 7.82
N PHE A 239 11.14 -10.75 8.02
CA PHE A 239 9.81 -10.09 7.93
C PHE A 239 9.60 -9.08 9.07
N ARG A 240 10.12 -9.37 10.28
CA ARG A 240 10.07 -8.42 11.40
C ARG A 240 10.88 -7.16 11.09
N ASN A 241 12.08 -7.31 10.53
CA ASN A 241 12.92 -6.17 10.15
C ASN A 241 12.26 -5.36 9.03
N ALA A 242 11.68 -6.01 8.01
CA ALA A 242 10.91 -5.34 6.98
C ALA A 242 9.68 -4.60 7.57
N ASN A 243 8.91 -5.26 8.47
CA ASN A 243 7.77 -4.64 9.13
C ASN A 243 8.15 -3.38 9.90
N ASN A 244 9.29 -3.36 10.58
CA ASN A 244 9.77 -2.18 11.30
C ASN A 244 10.07 -1.02 10.34
N ALA A 245 10.53 -1.31 9.14
CA ALA A 245 10.85 -0.35 8.09
C ALA A 245 9.63 0.11 7.27
N MET A 246 8.47 -0.54 7.38
CA MET A 246 7.25 -0.22 6.63
C MET A 246 6.37 0.77 7.38
N LYS A 247 5.69 1.65 6.64
CA LYS A 247 4.62 2.52 7.15
C LYS A 247 3.40 1.69 7.58
N PRO A 248 2.58 2.15 8.53
CA PRO A 248 1.21 1.64 8.68
C PRO A 248 0.46 1.74 7.35
N GLY A 249 -0.28 0.69 6.96
CA GLY A 249 -0.96 0.62 5.67
C GLY A 249 -0.08 0.22 4.48
N ALA A 250 1.23 0.08 4.64
CA ALA A 250 2.10 -0.38 3.56
C ALA A 250 1.78 -1.82 3.16
N SER A 251 1.55 -2.05 1.87
CA SER A 251 1.24 -3.37 1.33
C SER A 251 2.48 -4.26 1.24
N PHE A 252 2.28 -5.58 1.20
CA PHE A 252 3.36 -6.53 0.95
C PHE A 252 2.97 -7.60 -0.08
N TYR A 253 3.94 -7.98 -0.90
CA TYR A 253 3.91 -9.11 -1.82
C TYR A 253 5.11 -10.02 -1.54
N ILE A 254 4.85 -11.27 -1.20
CA ILE A 254 5.88 -12.24 -0.81
C ILE A 254 5.73 -13.49 -1.67
N TRP A 255 6.67 -13.69 -2.56
CA TRP A 255 6.72 -14.90 -3.39
C TRP A 255 7.17 -16.12 -2.58
N HIS A 256 6.65 -17.29 -2.90
CA HIS A 256 7.03 -18.53 -2.24
C HIS A 256 6.78 -19.77 -3.11
N ALA A 257 7.41 -20.87 -2.79
CA ALA A 257 7.02 -22.16 -3.32
C ALA A 257 5.76 -22.68 -2.60
N ASP A 258 4.85 -23.31 -3.34
CA ASP A 258 3.57 -23.81 -2.78
C ASP A 258 3.80 -24.82 -1.62
N ASN A 259 4.77 -25.72 -1.76
CA ASN A 259 5.10 -26.69 -0.73
C ASN A 259 5.66 -26.09 0.58
N GLN A 260 6.10 -24.83 0.55
CA GLN A 260 6.58 -24.07 1.71
C GLN A 260 5.55 -23.05 2.23
N GLY A 261 4.38 -22.99 1.61
CA GLY A 261 3.33 -22.01 1.92
C GLY A 261 2.91 -21.97 3.40
N PHE A 262 2.98 -23.12 4.11
CA PHE A 262 2.73 -23.17 5.56
C PHE A 262 3.80 -22.40 6.35
N ASN A 263 5.09 -22.58 6.04
CA ASN A 263 6.20 -21.92 6.72
C ASN A 263 6.16 -20.40 6.48
N PHE A 264 5.89 -19.96 5.25
CA PHE A 264 5.76 -18.55 4.91
C PHE A 264 4.58 -17.88 5.63
N ARG A 265 3.40 -18.52 5.66
CA ARG A 265 2.22 -18.00 6.38
C ARG A 265 2.45 -17.96 7.89
N THR A 266 3.14 -18.97 8.44
CA THR A 266 3.50 -19.00 9.86
C THR A 266 4.41 -17.84 10.22
N ALA A 267 5.46 -17.59 9.44
CA ALA A 267 6.37 -16.46 9.65
C ALA A 267 5.65 -15.10 9.53
N ALA A 268 4.81 -14.93 8.52
CA ALA A 268 3.99 -13.72 8.37
C ALA A 268 3.08 -13.49 9.58
N GLN A 269 2.40 -14.52 10.06
CA GLN A 269 1.55 -14.44 11.25
C GLN A 269 2.36 -14.10 12.52
N GLN A 270 3.55 -14.69 12.70
CA GLN A 270 4.43 -14.39 13.83
C GLN A 270 4.96 -12.94 13.81
N THR A 271 5.05 -12.35 12.64
CA THR A 271 5.39 -10.93 12.45
C THR A 271 4.20 -10.00 12.75
N GLY A 272 2.99 -10.55 12.87
CA GLY A 272 1.75 -9.79 13.04
C GLY A 272 1.04 -9.46 11.73
N TRP A 273 1.54 -9.92 10.59
CA TRP A 273 0.91 -9.69 9.30
C TRP A 273 -0.27 -10.63 9.07
N GLN A 274 -1.33 -10.09 8.49
CA GLN A 274 -2.46 -10.86 8.01
C GLN A 274 -2.35 -11.03 6.49
N THR A 275 -2.14 -12.26 6.04
CA THR A 275 -2.27 -12.58 4.61
C THR A 275 -3.73 -12.44 4.21
N ARG A 276 -4.06 -11.49 3.35
CA ARG A 276 -5.43 -11.23 2.88
C ARG A 276 -5.77 -12.07 1.65
N GLN A 277 -4.84 -12.18 0.71
CA GLN A 277 -5.02 -12.93 -0.53
C GLN A 277 -3.76 -13.72 -0.88
N CYS A 278 -3.90 -14.72 -1.74
CA CYS A 278 -2.80 -15.40 -2.40
C CYS A 278 -2.97 -15.22 -3.90
N LEU A 279 -2.02 -14.49 -4.51
CA LEU A 279 -1.97 -14.33 -5.96
C LEU A 279 -1.26 -15.53 -6.57
N ILE A 280 -1.60 -15.86 -7.78
CA ILE A 280 -1.00 -16.96 -8.53
C ILE A 280 -0.41 -16.43 -9.84
N TRP A 281 0.90 -16.49 -9.97
CA TRP A 281 1.53 -16.30 -11.27
C TRP A 281 1.45 -17.59 -12.07
N ASN A 282 0.68 -17.57 -13.17
CA ASN A 282 0.58 -18.67 -14.10
C ASN A 282 1.66 -18.51 -15.20
N LYS A 283 2.67 -19.37 -15.16
CA LYS A 283 3.77 -19.33 -16.12
C LYS A 283 3.31 -19.82 -17.49
N ASN A 284 3.90 -19.30 -18.57
CA ASN A 284 3.67 -19.79 -19.95
C ASN A 284 4.13 -21.25 -20.16
N SER A 285 5.12 -21.72 -19.38
CA SER A 285 5.63 -23.07 -19.43
C SER A 285 5.75 -23.69 -18.04
N PHE A 286 5.54 -24.98 -17.91
CA PHE A 286 5.77 -25.72 -16.70
C PHE A 286 7.25 -26.11 -16.54
N THR A 287 7.68 -26.35 -15.31
CA THR A 287 8.98 -26.93 -15.02
C THR A 287 8.86 -28.44 -14.97
N LEU A 288 9.55 -29.14 -15.88
CA LEU A 288 9.53 -30.59 -15.89
C LEU A 288 10.23 -31.15 -14.66
N GLY A 289 9.49 -31.89 -13.84
CA GLY A 289 9.97 -32.53 -12.61
C GLY A 289 9.53 -33.99 -12.53
N ARG A 290 9.80 -34.65 -11.39
CA ARG A 290 9.42 -36.05 -11.11
C ARG A 290 8.04 -36.19 -10.48
N GLN A 291 7.32 -35.08 -10.29
CA GLN A 291 5.96 -35.08 -9.73
C GLN A 291 4.92 -35.54 -10.76
N ASP A 292 3.75 -36.01 -10.30
CA ASP A 292 2.64 -36.40 -11.15
C ASP A 292 2.08 -35.20 -11.93
N TYR A 293 1.92 -34.03 -11.25
CA TYR A 293 1.53 -32.78 -11.86
C TYR A 293 2.72 -31.83 -11.94
N GLN A 294 2.93 -31.22 -13.09
CA GLN A 294 4.06 -30.30 -13.31
C GLN A 294 3.71 -28.88 -12.82
N TRP A 295 4.64 -28.28 -12.08
CA TRP A 295 4.47 -26.92 -11.56
C TRP A 295 4.45 -25.89 -12.69
N LYS A 296 3.30 -25.25 -12.89
CA LYS A 296 3.10 -24.16 -13.86
C LYS A 296 2.83 -22.82 -13.20
N HIS A 297 2.78 -22.76 -11.88
CA HIS A 297 2.47 -21.54 -11.15
C HIS A 297 3.44 -21.28 -10.01
N GLU A 298 3.47 -20.02 -9.56
CA GLU A 298 4.08 -19.62 -8.29
C GLU A 298 3.08 -18.77 -7.50
N PRO A 299 2.87 -19.07 -6.22
CA PRO A 299 2.01 -18.28 -5.35
C PRO A 299 2.75 -17.08 -4.75
N CYS A 300 2.00 -16.01 -4.51
CA CYS A 300 2.47 -14.79 -3.88
C CYS A 300 1.49 -14.38 -2.76
N LEU A 301 1.95 -14.26 -1.52
CA LEU A 301 1.12 -13.76 -0.43
C LEU A 301 0.97 -12.25 -0.57
N TYR A 302 -0.26 -11.78 -0.43
CA TYR A 302 -0.61 -10.37 -0.42
C TYR A 302 -1.31 -10.00 0.87
N GLY A 303 -1.01 -8.82 1.38
CA GLY A 303 -1.62 -8.20 2.55
C GLY A 303 -1.00 -6.83 2.82
N TRP A 304 -1.27 -6.27 3.99
CA TRP A 304 -0.71 -4.97 4.39
C TRP A 304 -0.50 -4.92 5.91
N LYS A 305 0.35 -3.98 6.32
CA LYS A 305 0.62 -3.69 7.72
C LYS A 305 -0.56 -2.93 8.32
N ASP A 306 -1.09 -3.42 9.44
CA ASP A 306 -2.18 -2.77 10.15
C ASP A 306 -1.81 -1.35 10.63
N GLY A 307 -2.82 -0.52 10.90
CA GLY A 307 -2.68 0.80 11.51
C GLY A 307 -3.00 1.99 10.61
N ALA A 308 -3.20 1.77 9.30
CA ALA A 308 -3.72 2.77 8.36
C ALA A 308 -4.32 2.07 7.13
N ALA A 309 -5.12 2.81 6.34
CA ALA A 309 -5.60 2.34 5.05
C ALA A 309 -4.43 2.07 4.10
N HIS A 310 -4.47 0.94 3.39
CA HIS A 310 -3.49 0.62 2.36
C HIS A 310 -3.85 1.33 1.04
N TYR A 311 -2.83 1.56 0.23
CA TYR A 311 -3.04 2.02 -1.15
C TYR A 311 -3.18 0.83 -2.09
N PHE A 312 -4.24 0.85 -2.90
CA PHE A 312 -4.42 -0.04 -4.03
C PHE A 312 -5.05 0.75 -5.18
N THR A 313 -4.68 0.43 -6.43
CA THR A 313 -5.26 1.09 -7.61
C THR A 313 -6.76 0.90 -7.68
N ASN A 314 -7.49 1.84 -8.30
CA ASN A 314 -8.94 1.75 -8.53
C ASN A 314 -9.38 0.59 -9.43
N ARG A 315 -8.46 -0.13 -10.03
CA ARG A 315 -8.73 -1.27 -10.91
C ARG A 315 -9.22 -2.48 -10.10
N ARG A 316 -10.46 -2.46 -9.62
CA ARG A 316 -11.07 -3.59 -8.88
C ARG A 316 -11.43 -4.80 -9.74
N ASN A 317 -11.17 -4.73 -11.04
CA ASN A 317 -11.24 -5.85 -11.97
C ASN A 317 -9.96 -6.71 -11.98
N LEU A 318 -9.02 -6.48 -11.09
CA LEU A 318 -7.79 -7.27 -10.98
C LEU A 318 -8.04 -8.56 -10.22
N ALA A 319 -7.60 -9.65 -10.79
CA ALA A 319 -7.83 -10.99 -10.30
C ALA A 319 -6.63 -11.57 -9.55
N THR A 320 -6.84 -12.55 -8.65
CA THR A 320 -5.77 -13.23 -7.92
C THR A 320 -4.98 -14.24 -8.77
N VAL A 321 -5.44 -14.57 -9.97
CA VAL A 321 -4.69 -15.36 -10.96
C VAL A 321 -4.23 -14.46 -12.09
N ILE A 322 -2.93 -14.45 -12.37
CA ILE A 322 -2.29 -13.61 -13.40
C ILE A 322 -2.10 -14.46 -14.66
N GLU A 323 -2.85 -14.17 -15.73
CA GLU A 323 -2.81 -14.90 -17.01
C GLU A 323 -2.00 -14.18 -18.09
N ASN A 324 -1.37 -14.93 -19.02
CA ASN A 324 -0.59 -14.39 -20.11
C ASN A 324 -1.46 -13.70 -21.16
N GLU A 325 -1.02 -12.57 -21.69
CA GLU A 325 -1.55 -11.98 -22.91
C GLU A 325 -1.26 -12.93 -24.08
N GLN A 326 -2.31 -13.38 -24.78
CA GLN A 326 -2.15 -14.15 -25.98
C GLN A 326 -1.73 -13.21 -27.13
N ASP A 327 -0.74 -13.62 -27.91
CA ASP A 327 -0.29 -12.92 -29.10
C ASP A 327 -1.44 -12.83 -30.12
N LEU A 328 -2.15 -11.71 -30.12
CA LEU A 328 -3.35 -11.48 -30.94
C LEU A 328 -3.11 -11.64 -32.45
N GLU A 329 -1.86 -11.44 -32.91
CA GLU A 329 -1.50 -11.57 -34.32
C GLU A 329 -1.47 -13.03 -34.80
N LYS A 330 -1.40 -13.99 -33.88
CA LYS A 330 -1.39 -15.43 -34.19
C LYS A 330 -2.75 -16.12 -34.12
N LEU A 331 -3.80 -15.36 -33.73
CA LEU A 331 -5.14 -15.92 -33.53
C LEU A 331 -5.96 -15.93 -34.81
N SER A 332 -6.70 -17.01 -35.03
CA SER A 332 -7.72 -17.07 -36.07
C SER A 332 -8.89 -16.11 -35.78
N LYS A 333 -9.64 -15.70 -36.79
CA LYS A 333 -10.83 -14.86 -36.63
C LYS A 333 -11.87 -15.46 -35.67
N ALA A 334 -11.97 -16.80 -35.57
CA ALA A 334 -12.89 -17.48 -34.67
C ALA A 334 -12.41 -17.41 -33.21
N GLU A 335 -11.10 -17.53 -32.97
CA GLU A 335 -10.48 -17.39 -31.67
C GLU A 335 -10.55 -15.94 -31.19
N MET A 336 -10.27 -14.95 -32.08
CA MET A 336 -10.46 -13.53 -31.75
C MET A 336 -11.91 -13.21 -31.39
N LYS A 337 -12.88 -13.76 -32.11
CA LYS A 337 -14.30 -13.55 -31.78
C LYS A 337 -14.67 -14.17 -30.43
N ALA A 338 -14.18 -15.36 -30.13
CA ALA A 338 -14.40 -16.03 -28.85
C ALA A 338 -13.74 -15.28 -27.68
N ILE A 339 -12.56 -14.67 -27.93
CA ILE A 339 -11.88 -13.80 -26.93
C ILE A 339 -12.64 -12.50 -26.75
N LEU A 340 -13.10 -11.83 -27.82
CA LEU A 340 -13.93 -10.64 -27.71
C LEU A 340 -15.25 -10.91 -27.01
N GLU A 341 -15.92 -12.04 -27.30
CA GLU A 341 -17.12 -12.46 -26.59
C GLU A 341 -16.82 -12.72 -25.10
N LYS A 342 -15.68 -13.35 -24.76
CA LYS A 342 -15.20 -13.48 -23.37
C LYS A 342 -14.89 -12.13 -22.74
N ILE A 343 -14.21 -11.23 -23.43
CA ILE A 343 -13.88 -9.88 -22.93
C ILE A 343 -15.16 -9.10 -22.66
N PHE A 344 -16.17 -9.13 -23.55
CA PHE A 344 -17.46 -8.47 -23.34
C PHE A 344 -18.26 -9.09 -22.19
N ILE A 345 -18.09 -10.40 -21.89
CA ILE A 345 -18.68 -11.08 -20.74
C ILE A 345 -17.83 -10.86 -19.48
N GLN A 346 -16.49 -10.75 -19.60
CA GLN A 346 -15.56 -10.62 -18.48
C GLN A 346 -15.29 -9.16 -18.04
N GLN A 347 -15.79 -8.16 -18.77
CA GLN A 347 -15.79 -6.78 -18.24
C GLN A 347 -16.60 -6.61 -16.95
N GLU A 348 -17.33 -7.67 -16.54
CA GLU A 348 -18.15 -7.67 -15.32
C GLU A 348 -17.66 -8.60 -14.19
N ILE A 349 -16.57 -9.40 -14.36
CA ILE A 349 -16.16 -10.36 -13.32
C ILE A 349 -14.62 -10.39 -13.16
N PRO A 350 -14.05 -9.97 -12.02
CA PRO A 350 -12.62 -10.05 -11.72
C PRO A 350 -12.16 -11.50 -11.50
N THR A 351 -11.02 -11.91 -12.07
CA THR A 351 -10.41 -13.23 -11.85
C THR A 351 -9.03 -13.15 -11.20
N SER A 352 -8.59 -14.22 -10.52
CA SER A 352 -7.44 -14.26 -9.61
C SER A 352 -6.12 -14.80 -10.20
N VAL A 353 -5.89 -14.69 -11.52
CA VAL A 353 -4.69 -15.22 -12.21
C VAL A 353 -3.94 -14.10 -12.93
N ILE A 354 -2.65 -13.96 -12.72
CA ILE A 354 -1.78 -13.02 -13.44
C ILE A 354 -0.97 -13.79 -14.48
N ASP A 355 -1.11 -13.46 -15.77
CA ASP A 355 -0.26 -13.97 -16.83
C ASP A 355 0.88 -12.98 -17.12
N CYS A 356 2.10 -13.50 -17.15
CA CYS A 356 3.28 -12.79 -17.56
C CYS A 356 4.26 -13.78 -18.20
N ASP A 357 4.75 -13.46 -19.40
CA ASP A 357 5.70 -14.31 -20.09
C ASP A 357 7.05 -14.33 -19.36
N LYS A 358 7.63 -15.52 -19.23
CA LYS A 358 9.00 -15.66 -18.78
C LYS A 358 9.92 -15.24 -19.92
N PRO A 359 10.90 -14.33 -19.69
CA PRO A 359 11.84 -13.94 -20.74
C PRO A 359 12.51 -15.14 -21.41
N ALA A 360 12.50 -15.18 -22.73
CA ALA A 360 13.03 -16.32 -23.49
C ALA A 360 14.57 -16.47 -23.44
N ARG A 361 15.29 -15.44 -22.94
CA ARG A 361 16.75 -15.32 -23.04
C ARG A 361 17.54 -15.71 -21.79
N ASN A 362 16.93 -16.12 -20.69
CA ASN A 362 17.63 -16.56 -19.47
C ASN A 362 17.26 -18.00 -19.08
N PRO A 363 17.58 -19.02 -19.90
CA PRO A 363 17.27 -20.42 -19.60
C PRO A 363 18.05 -20.96 -18.38
N ASP A 364 19.13 -20.28 -17.97
CA ASP A 364 20.03 -20.70 -16.91
C ASP A 364 19.72 -20.07 -15.53
N HIS A 365 18.81 -19.10 -15.47
CA HIS A 365 18.27 -18.52 -14.21
C HIS A 365 16.76 -18.72 -14.11
N PRO A 366 16.31 -19.93 -13.76
CA PRO A 366 14.88 -20.27 -13.71
C PRO A 366 14.10 -19.57 -12.59
N THR A 367 14.77 -18.89 -11.67
CA THR A 367 14.18 -18.24 -10.49
C THR A 367 13.93 -16.73 -10.62
N MET A 368 14.45 -16.10 -11.71
CA MET A 368 14.26 -14.66 -11.89
C MET A 368 12.81 -14.33 -12.28
N LYS A 369 12.19 -13.39 -11.55
CA LYS A 369 10.86 -12.87 -11.88
C LYS A 369 10.96 -11.88 -13.06
N PRO A 370 10.01 -11.89 -14.01
CA PRO A 370 9.93 -10.88 -15.09
C PRO A 370 9.73 -9.47 -14.55
N VAL A 371 10.38 -8.47 -15.17
CA VAL A 371 10.20 -7.06 -14.79
C VAL A 371 8.74 -6.61 -14.92
N PRO A 372 7.98 -6.97 -15.98
CA PRO A 372 6.56 -6.62 -16.08
C PRO A 372 5.70 -7.21 -14.95
N LEU A 373 6.01 -8.41 -14.48
CA LEU A 373 5.30 -9.04 -13.37
C LEU A 373 5.44 -8.23 -12.07
N ILE A 374 6.68 -7.89 -11.73
CA ILE A 374 6.97 -7.08 -10.53
C ILE A 374 6.42 -5.65 -10.71
N GLY A 375 6.53 -5.10 -11.91
CA GLY A 375 5.97 -3.79 -12.25
C GLY A 375 4.47 -3.69 -12.01
N LYS A 376 3.70 -4.73 -12.38
CA LYS A 376 2.25 -4.79 -12.09
C LYS A 376 1.96 -4.69 -10.59
N LEU A 377 2.72 -5.39 -9.74
CA LEU A 377 2.52 -5.34 -8.28
C LEU A 377 2.87 -3.95 -7.71
N ILE A 378 3.99 -3.37 -8.17
CA ILE A 378 4.42 -2.02 -7.77
C ILE A 378 3.38 -0.98 -8.18
N HIS A 379 2.93 -1.03 -9.43
CA HIS A 379 1.91 -0.11 -9.96
C HIS A 379 0.61 -0.18 -9.15
N ASN A 380 0.15 -1.38 -8.81
CA ASN A 380 -1.12 -1.59 -8.12
C ASN A 380 -1.11 -1.08 -6.67
N SER A 381 0.02 -1.14 -5.98
CA SER A 381 0.09 -0.89 -4.53
C SER A 381 1.07 0.21 -4.12
N SER A 382 1.50 1.06 -5.06
CA SER A 382 2.32 2.23 -4.76
C SER A 382 2.08 3.36 -5.76
N ARG A 383 2.38 4.59 -5.36
CA ARG A 383 2.33 5.80 -6.18
C ARG A 383 3.72 6.18 -6.68
N ARG A 384 3.79 7.05 -7.68
CA ARG A 384 5.08 7.64 -8.12
C ARG A 384 5.80 8.28 -6.92
N LYS A 385 7.11 8.05 -6.82
CA LYS A 385 7.99 8.48 -5.72
C LYS A 385 7.84 7.74 -4.39
N ASP A 386 6.88 6.82 -4.25
CA ASP A 386 6.78 5.93 -3.10
C ASP A 386 8.02 5.05 -2.98
N ILE A 387 8.29 4.59 -1.76
CA ILE A 387 9.44 3.74 -1.46
C ILE A 387 9.01 2.27 -1.49
N VAL A 388 9.62 1.53 -2.42
CA VAL A 388 9.48 0.07 -2.56
C VAL A 388 10.68 -0.60 -1.87
N LEU A 389 10.41 -1.42 -0.87
CA LEU A 389 11.41 -2.22 -0.15
C LEU A 389 11.50 -3.61 -0.79
N ASP A 390 12.72 -4.10 -1.00
CA ASP A 390 13.01 -5.49 -1.33
C ASP A 390 14.18 -5.97 -0.48
N ILE A 391 13.94 -6.99 0.34
CA ILE A 391 14.92 -7.51 1.30
C ILE A 391 15.69 -8.73 0.79
N PHE A 392 15.44 -9.14 -0.45
CA PHE A 392 16.13 -10.21 -1.18
C PHE A 392 16.29 -9.83 -2.66
N GLY A 393 17.25 -8.94 -2.95
CA GLY A 393 17.39 -8.27 -4.25
C GLY A 393 17.63 -9.18 -5.44
N GLY A 394 18.33 -10.29 -5.24
CA GLY A 394 18.67 -11.24 -6.29
C GLY A 394 19.37 -10.56 -7.50
N SER A 395 18.74 -10.60 -8.66
CA SER A 395 19.25 -9.94 -9.87
C SER A 395 18.77 -8.47 -10.03
N GLY A 396 18.02 -7.92 -9.06
CA GLY A 396 17.59 -6.52 -9.04
C GLY A 396 16.30 -6.20 -9.81
N THR A 397 15.46 -7.18 -10.09
CA THR A 397 14.23 -6.98 -10.89
C THR A 397 13.32 -5.92 -10.26
N THR A 398 13.16 -5.91 -8.94
CA THR A 398 12.35 -4.91 -8.21
C THR A 398 12.90 -3.49 -8.39
N LEU A 399 14.23 -3.33 -8.38
CA LEU A 399 14.88 -2.03 -8.59
C LEU A 399 14.66 -1.52 -10.02
N ILE A 400 14.80 -2.39 -11.02
CA ILE A 400 14.55 -2.04 -12.42
C ILE A 400 13.10 -1.65 -12.66
N ALA A 401 12.14 -2.41 -12.14
CA ALA A 401 10.73 -2.08 -12.23
C ALA A 401 10.40 -0.75 -11.51
N ALA A 402 10.98 -0.51 -10.33
CA ALA A 402 10.81 0.74 -9.59
C ALA A 402 11.39 1.96 -10.35
N GLU A 403 12.56 1.82 -11.00
CA GLU A 403 13.15 2.87 -11.85
C GLU A 403 12.20 3.23 -12.99
N GLN A 404 11.75 2.23 -13.78
CA GLN A 404 10.87 2.44 -14.93
C GLN A 404 9.54 3.09 -14.54
N LEU A 405 9.01 2.74 -13.37
CA LEU A 405 7.74 3.27 -12.85
C LEU A 405 7.91 4.53 -11.98
N HIS A 406 9.10 5.13 -11.89
CA HIS A 406 9.39 6.32 -11.09
C HIS A 406 9.09 6.17 -9.59
N ARG A 407 9.35 4.98 -9.04
CA ARG A 407 9.36 4.69 -7.60
C ARG A 407 10.80 4.66 -7.10
N LYS A 408 11.00 4.79 -5.79
CA LYS A 408 12.31 4.67 -5.15
C LYS A 408 12.47 3.25 -4.62
N CYS A 409 13.51 2.54 -4.96
CA CYS A 409 13.80 1.23 -4.40
C CYS A 409 14.78 1.34 -3.23
N ARG A 410 14.51 0.53 -2.18
CA ARG A 410 15.42 0.25 -1.07
C ARG A 410 15.65 -1.26 -1.07
N MET A 411 16.88 -1.70 -1.37
CA MET A 411 17.15 -3.10 -1.66
C MET A 411 18.29 -3.65 -0.81
N VAL A 412 18.08 -4.83 -0.25
CA VAL A 412 19.14 -5.63 0.41
C VAL A 412 19.48 -6.81 -0.49
N GLU A 413 20.75 -7.05 -0.72
CA GLU A 413 21.24 -8.26 -1.38
C GLU A 413 22.41 -8.84 -0.58
N PHE A 414 22.30 -10.13 -0.27
CA PHE A 414 23.29 -10.81 0.58
C PHE A 414 24.59 -11.12 -0.14
N GLU A 415 24.51 -11.55 -1.40
CA GLU A 415 25.67 -12.00 -2.16
C GLU A 415 26.35 -10.80 -2.86
N PRO A 416 27.61 -10.46 -2.52
CA PRO A 416 28.32 -9.33 -3.11
C PRO A 416 28.39 -9.37 -4.65
N ILE A 417 28.43 -10.58 -5.24
CA ILE A 417 28.42 -10.77 -6.69
C ILE A 417 27.15 -10.27 -7.32
N TYR A 418 25.99 -10.53 -6.70
CA TYR A 418 24.70 -10.04 -7.19
C TYR A 418 24.51 -8.55 -6.95
N VAL A 419 25.10 -7.97 -5.90
CA VAL A 419 25.18 -6.52 -5.74
C VAL A 419 25.85 -5.87 -6.94
N ASP A 420 26.99 -6.40 -7.41
CA ASP A 420 27.68 -5.92 -8.61
C ASP A 420 26.81 -6.09 -9.88
N VAL A 421 26.06 -7.18 -10.00
CA VAL A 421 25.12 -7.42 -11.10
C VAL A 421 24.00 -6.38 -11.10
N ILE A 422 23.39 -6.09 -9.95
CA ILE A 422 22.33 -5.07 -9.80
C ILE A 422 22.85 -3.70 -10.22
N ILE A 423 24.02 -3.32 -9.74
CA ILE A 423 24.66 -2.04 -10.10
C ILE A 423 24.84 -1.95 -11.62
N LYS A 424 25.43 -2.98 -12.22
CA LYS A 424 25.68 -3.01 -13.66
C LYS A 424 24.38 -2.92 -14.46
N ARG A 425 23.37 -3.70 -14.08
CA ARG A 425 22.07 -3.73 -14.74
C ARG A 425 21.40 -2.35 -14.72
N TRP A 426 21.40 -1.67 -13.58
CA TRP A 426 20.86 -0.33 -13.46
C TRP A 426 21.66 0.71 -14.26
N GLU A 427 23.01 0.61 -14.23
CA GLU A 427 23.88 1.50 -15.02
C GLU A 427 23.66 1.34 -16.52
N GLU A 428 23.44 0.11 -17.01
CA GLU A 428 23.13 -0.16 -18.42
C GLU A 428 21.77 0.38 -18.83
N LEU A 429 20.74 0.25 -17.96
CA LEU A 429 19.40 0.76 -18.20
C LEU A 429 19.37 2.29 -18.26
N THR A 430 20.02 2.96 -17.30
CA THR A 430 19.89 4.41 -17.12
C THR A 430 20.99 5.24 -17.76
N GLY A 431 22.12 4.63 -18.05
CA GLY A 431 23.35 5.34 -18.46
C GLY A 431 24.04 6.12 -17.33
N MET A 432 23.49 6.08 -16.12
CA MET A 432 24.09 6.74 -14.95
C MET A 432 25.12 5.84 -14.25
N LYS A 433 25.81 6.38 -13.24
CA LYS A 433 26.77 5.62 -12.42
C LYS A 433 26.28 5.50 -10.99
N ALA A 434 26.39 4.29 -10.45
CA ALA A 434 26.18 4.05 -9.03
C ALA A 434 27.32 4.66 -8.21
N VAL A 435 26.99 5.12 -7.00
CA VAL A 435 27.95 5.77 -6.07
C VAL A 435 27.99 4.97 -4.78
N LEU A 436 29.17 4.48 -4.41
CA LEU A 436 29.41 3.94 -3.07
C LEU A 436 29.30 5.07 -2.05
N VAL A 437 28.34 4.99 -1.14
CA VAL A 437 28.08 6.03 -0.12
C VAL A 437 28.93 5.79 1.13
N GLY A 438 29.16 4.52 1.47
CA GLY A 438 29.96 4.11 2.62
C GLY A 438 29.78 2.64 2.93
N ASN A 439 30.37 2.19 4.03
CA ASN A 439 30.21 0.83 4.56
C ASN A 439 29.80 0.91 6.03
N ILE A 440 28.82 0.12 6.45
CA ILE A 440 28.29 0.14 7.83
C ILE A 440 29.31 -0.34 8.88
N HIS A 441 30.38 -0.96 8.44
CA HIS A 441 31.47 -1.43 9.31
C HIS A 441 32.63 -0.44 9.40
N ASP A 442 32.69 0.57 8.52
CA ASP A 442 33.71 1.61 8.54
C ASP A 442 33.45 2.54 9.76
N GLY A 443 34.37 2.55 10.71
CA GLY A 443 34.28 3.36 11.95
C GLY A 443 34.10 2.56 13.25
N LYS A 444 33.90 1.25 13.18
CA LYS A 444 34.06 0.35 14.32
C LYS A 444 35.53 -0.07 14.38
N GLU A 445 36.43 0.80 14.90
CA GLU A 445 37.73 0.33 15.40
C GLU A 445 37.46 -0.75 16.43
N GLU A 446 37.95 -1.97 16.17
CA GLU A 446 38.08 -2.99 17.20
C GLU A 446 38.88 -2.38 18.37
N THR A 447 38.21 -2.03 19.45
CA THR A 447 38.88 -1.95 20.75
C THR A 447 39.31 -3.38 21.07
N LYS A 448 40.50 -3.71 20.62
CA LYS A 448 41.24 -4.88 21.14
C LYS A 448 41.47 -4.59 22.62
N GLU A 449 40.60 -5.17 23.45
CA GLU A 449 40.95 -5.38 24.86
C GLU A 449 42.16 -6.29 24.91
N GLY A 450 43.24 -5.72 25.47
CA GLY A 450 44.51 -6.39 25.80
C GLY A 450 44.40 -7.26 27.04
#